data_2d21e463bab022caff066dfdb43da84f
#
_entry.id   2d21e463bab022caff066dfdb43da84f
#
_cell.length_a   1.000
_cell.length_b   1.000
_cell.length_c   1.000
_cell.angle_alpha   90.00
_cell.angle_beta   90.00
_cell.angle_gamma   90.00
#
_symmetry.space_group_name_H-M   'P 1'
#
loop_
_entity.id
_entity.type
_entity.pdbx_description
1 polymer ?
#
loop_
_entity_poly.entity_id
_entity_poly.type
_entity_poly.pdbx_seq_one_letter_code
_entity_poly.pdbx_strand_id
1 'polypeptide(L)'
;KEKERIAAEKNALYLEYVSKMTAEEILPGVVPFIKEARRRHIRSGLGTASKNCLLILDRLGIRHLFDTIIDGNKVTKAKPDPEVFLLAASALQVLPEQCVVFEDAQAGLEAARRAGMRRIGIGNPETLTDADFVIPGLGSTTVSEILQRLGFSDKKQH
;
A
#
# COMPACT_ATOMS: atom_id res chain seq x y z
N LYS A 1 23.91 -14.89 7.80
CA LYS A 1 23.94 -13.71 6.91
C LYS A 1 22.93 -13.82 5.76
N GLU A 2 22.83 -14.96 5.12
CA GLU A 2 21.88 -15.19 4.03
C GLU A 2 20.44 -15.29 4.53
N LYS A 3 20.22 -15.84 5.72
CA LYS A 3 18.90 -15.88 6.37
C LYS A 3 18.41 -14.49 6.79
N GLU A 4 19.30 -13.61 7.16
CA GLU A 4 18.97 -12.21 7.47
C GLU A 4 18.62 -11.41 6.21
N ARG A 5 19.26 -11.70 5.07
CA ARG A 5 18.92 -11.10 3.78
C ARG A 5 17.52 -11.51 3.31
N ILE A 6 17.16 -12.79 3.48
CA ILE A 6 15.83 -13.31 3.12
C ILE A 6 14.76 -12.70 4.02
N ALA A 7 15.05 -12.47 5.31
CA ALA A 7 14.13 -11.81 6.23
C ALA A 7 13.99 -10.31 5.94
N ALA A 8 15.01 -9.65 5.37
CA ALA A 8 14.99 -8.26 5.00
C ALA A 8 14.29 -7.98 3.66
N GLU A 9 14.10 -9.01 2.81
CA GLU A 9 13.41 -8.92 1.52
C GLU A 9 11.89 -8.98 1.63
N LYS A 10 11.35 -8.68 2.81
CA LYS A 10 9.90 -8.70 3.01
C LYS A 10 9.26 -7.55 2.29
N ASN A 11 8.30 -7.89 1.44
CA ASN A 11 7.54 -6.94 0.67
C ASN A 11 6.72 -6.03 1.60
N ALA A 12 6.65 -4.77 1.24
CA ALA A 12 5.76 -3.83 1.89
C ALA A 12 4.56 -3.56 0.98
N LEU A 13 3.38 -3.60 1.56
CA LEU A 13 2.15 -3.16 0.92
C LEU A 13 1.87 -1.74 1.37
N TYR A 14 1.87 -0.82 0.43
CA TYR A 14 1.50 0.55 0.71
C TYR A 14 0.10 0.81 0.20
N LEU A 15 -0.81 0.97 1.13
CA LEU A 15 -2.19 1.28 0.79
C LEU A 15 -2.38 2.79 0.83
N GLU A 16 -2.69 3.35 -0.32
CA GLU A 16 -3.10 4.73 -0.39
C GLU A 16 -4.58 4.81 -0.68
N TYR A 17 -5.32 5.24 0.34
CA TYR A 17 -6.69 5.61 0.19
C TYR A 17 -6.80 7.12 0.13
N VAL A 18 -7.39 7.59 -0.94
CA VAL A 18 -7.64 9.00 -1.11
C VAL A 18 -8.68 9.46 -0.09
N SER A 19 -8.52 10.69 0.35
CA SER A 19 -9.28 11.41 1.36
C SER A 19 -10.81 11.44 1.22
N LYS A 20 -11.37 10.76 0.22
CA LYS A 20 -12.81 10.70 -0.03
C LYS A 20 -13.50 9.44 0.47
N MET A 21 -12.73 8.45 0.96
CA MET A 21 -13.33 7.23 1.48
C MET A 21 -13.86 7.48 2.88
N THR A 22 -15.13 7.19 3.08
CA THR A 22 -15.73 7.16 4.41
C THR A 22 -15.17 5.97 5.19
N ALA A 23 -15.28 6.03 6.51
CA ALA A 23 -14.91 4.91 7.39
C ALA A 23 -15.56 3.58 6.96
N GLU A 24 -16.81 3.65 6.51
CA GLU A 24 -17.58 2.49 6.07
C GLU A 24 -17.01 1.87 4.79
N GLU A 25 -16.44 2.67 3.91
CA GLU A 25 -15.81 2.21 2.66
C GLU A 25 -14.44 1.57 2.89
N ILE A 26 -13.70 2.02 3.91
CA ILE A 26 -12.38 1.48 4.26
C ILE A 26 -12.50 0.09 4.90
N LEU A 27 -13.48 -0.12 5.76
CA LEU A 27 -13.57 -1.29 6.63
C LEU A 27 -13.79 -2.63 5.93
N PRO A 28 -14.68 -2.79 4.91
CA PRO A 28 -15.07 -4.13 4.46
C PRO A 28 -13.97 -4.96 3.82
N GLY A 29 -13.01 -4.35 3.16
CA GLY A 29 -11.96 -5.10 2.45
C GLY A 29 -10.56 -4.90 3.03
N VAL A 30 -10.31 -3.75 3.63
CA VAL A 30 -8.97 -3.33 4.07
C VAL A 30 -8.51 -4.11 5.28
N VAL A 31 -9.33 -4.25 6.31
CA VAL A 31 -8.92 -4.88 7.56
C VAL A 31 -8.52 -6.34 7.38
N PRO A 32 -9.31 -7.20 6.71
CA PRO A 32 -8.90 -8.57 6.45
C PRO A 32 -7.62 -8.65 5.61
N PHE A 33 -7.48 -7.78 4.61
CA PHE A 33 -6.31 -7.75 3.75
C PHE A 33 -5.03 -7.38 4.52
N ILE A 34 -5.09 -6.34 5.33
CA ILE A 34 -3.95 -5.91 6.15
C ILE A 34 -3.58 -6.97 7.18
N LYS A 35 -4.56 -7.61 7.80
CA LYS A 35 -4.31 -8.70 8.76
C LYS A 35 -3.62 -9.89 8.10
N GLU A 36 -4.03 -10.25 6.89
CA GLU A 36 -3.35 -11.30 6.13
C GLU A 36 -1.91 -10.91 5.80
N ALA A 37 -1.68 -9.68 5.35
CA ALA A 37 -0.34 -9.17 5.08
C ALA A 37 0.54 -9.26 6.32
N ARG A 38 0.01 -8.88 7.47
CA ARG A 38 0.73 -8.94 8.75
C ARG A 38 1.09 -10.37 9.14
N ARG A 39 0.17 -11.33 8.96
CA ARG A 39 0.45 -12.75 9.20
C ARG A 39 1.57 -13.28 8.31
N ARG A 40 1.74 -12.71 7.13
CA ARG A 40 2.81 -13.05 6.18
C ARG A 40 4.08 -12.23 6.39
N HIS A 41 4.15 -11.45 7.46
CA HIS A 41 5.26 -10.54 7.77
C HIS A 41 5.51 -9.48 6.69
N ILE A 42 4.46 -9.09 6.00
CA ILE A 42 4.48 -7.99 5.04
C ILE A 42 4.09 -6.72 5.78
N ARG A 43 4.94 -5.72 5.72
CA ARG A 43 4.68 -4.42 6.33
C ARG A 43 3.67 -3.63 5.52
N SER A 44 2.87 -2.84 6.17
CA SER A 44 1.86 -2.02 5.51
C SER A 44 1.96 -0.56 5.92
N GLY A 45 1.79 0.31 4.93
CA GLY A 45 1.72 1.73 5.12
C GLY A 45 0.42 2.29 4.56
N LEU A 46 -0.03 3.38 5.13
CA LEU A 46 -1.15 4.16 4.63
C LEU A 46 -0.66 5.55 4.25
N GLY A 47 -1.00 5.99 3.05
CA GLY A 47 -0.76 7.34 2.58
C GLY A 47 -2.06 8.06 2.31
N THR A 48 -2.11 9.32 2.69
CA THR A 48 -3.29 10.16 2.48
C THR A 48 -2.92 11.63 2.47
N ALA A 49 -3.61 12.40 1.63
CA ALA A 49 -3.51 13.85 1.64
C ALA A 49 -4.25 14.48 2.83
N SER A 50 -5.12 13.73 3.51
CA SER A 50 -5.90 14.22 4.65
C SER A 50 -5.00 14.50 5.86
N LYS A 51 -5.18 15.65 6.47
CA LYS A 51 -4.51 16.02 7.73
C LYS A 51 -5.20 15.42 8.96
N ASN A 52 -6.42 14.90 8.80
CA ASN A 52 -7.23 14.34 9.87
C ASN A 52 -7.23 12.81 9.90
N CYS A 53 -6.40 12.18 9.09
CA CYS A 53 -6.36 10.73 8.93
C CYS A 53 -6.14 10.00 10.27
N LEU A 54 -5.21 10.45 11.07
CA LEU A 54 -4.89 9.80 12.35
C LEU A 54 -6.09 9.77 13.30
N LEU A 55 -6.85 10.87 13.35
CA LEU A 55 -8.04 10.95 14.19
C LEU A 55 -9.11 9.96 13.72
N ILE A 56 -9.31 9.85 12.42
CA ILE A 56 -10.27 8.92 11.84
C ILE A 56 -9.87 7.47 12.15
N LEU A 57 -8.62 7.13 11.96
CA LEU A 57 -8.10 5.79 12.23
C LEU A 57 -8.19 5.42 13.72
N ASP A 58 -7.93 6.38 14.61
CA ASP A 58 -8.07 6.19 16.04
C ASP A 58 -9.53 5.92 16.44
N ARG A 59 -10.47 6.68 15.88
CA ARG A 59 -11.91 6.48 16.11
C ARG A 59 -12.39 5.13 15.61
N LEU A 60 -11.81 4.63 14.52
CA LEU A 60 -12.12 3.32 13.97
C LEU A 60 -11.40 2.18 14.69
N GLY A 61 -10.42 2.49 15.54
CA GLY A 61 -9.62 1.47 16.21
C GLY A 61 -8.71 0.66 15.30
N ILE A 62 -8.34 1.18 14.14
CA ILE A 62 -7.54 0.46 13.15
C ILE A 62 -6.14 1.05 12.90
N ARG A 63 -5.79 2.13 13.56
CA ARG A 63 -4.49 2.77 13.38
C ARG A 63 -3.33 1.80 13.62
N HIS A 64 -3.46 0.93 14.60
CA HIS A 64 -2.43 -0.06 14.96
C HIS A 64 -2.16 -1.11 13.88
N LEU A 65 -3.04 -1.24 12.87
CA LEU A 65 -2.85 -2.19 11.76
C LEU A 65 -1.76 -1.74 10.79
N PHE A 66 -1.45 -0.44 10.75
CA PHE A 66 -0.46 0.12 9.83
C PHE A 66 0.87 0.31 10.52
N ASP A 67 1.94 -0.10 9.87
CA ASP A 67 3.31 0.07 10.37
C ASP A 67 3.81 1.49 10.18
N THR A 68 3.28 2.20 9.20
CA THR A 68 3.53 3.64 9.01
C THR A 68 2.31 4.34 8.41
N ILE A 69 2.17 5.61 8.72
CA ILE A 69 1.13 6.47 8.15
C ILE A 69 1.80 7.77 7.68
N ILE A 70 1.69 8.04 6.40
CA ILE A 70 2.17 9.29 5.79
C ILE A 70 0.95 10.12 5.46
N ASP A 71 0.70 11.14 6.28
CA ASP A 71 -0.43 12.05 6.09
C ASP A 71 -0.03 13.34 5.38
N GLY A 72 -1.00 14.23 5.16
CA GLY A 72 -0.76 15.50 4.47
C GLY A 72 0.20 16.46 5.18
N ASN A 73 0.53 16.22 6.45
CA ASN A 73 1.47 17.04 7.21
C ASN A 73 2.93 16.65 6.97
N LYS A 74 3.18 15.46 6.44
CA LYS A 74 4.54 14.91 6.27
C LYS A 74 5.12 15.12 4.89
N VAL A 75 4.30 15.48 3.90
CA VAL A 75 4.74 15.69 2.52
C VAL A 75 4.79 17.15 2.16
N THR A 76 5.78 17.53 1.37
CA THR A 76 5.93 18.89 0.82
C THR A 76 5.47 18.98 -0.62
N LYS A 77 5.52 17.88 -1.36
CA LYS A 77 5.16 17.81 -2.77
C LYS A 77 4.03 16.82 -2.98
N ALA A 78 2.99 17.29 -3.64
CA ALA A 78 1.84 16.46 -3.97
C ALA A 78 2.13 15.51 -5.14
N LYS A 79 1.37 14.41 -5.23
CA LYS A 79 1.37 13.53 -6.40
C LYS A 79 1.07 14.34 -7.67
N PRO A 80 1.71 14.05 -8.76
CA PRO A 80 2.47 12.83 -9.09
C PRO A 80 3.94 12.80 -8.65
N ASP A 81 4.36 13.68 -7.76
CA ASP A 81 5.69 13.60 -7.18
C ASP A 81 5.82 12.32 -6.33
N PRO A 82 6.94 11.59 -6.42
CA PRO A 82 7.11 10.33 -5.71
C PRO A 82 7.40 10.48 -4.21
N GLU A 83 7.48 11.68 -3.67
CA GLU A 83 7.90 11.94 -2.27
C GLU A 83 7.12 11.11 -1.25
N VAL A 84 5.79 11.06 -1.37
CA VAL A 84 4.94 10.34 -0.41
C VAL A 84 5.31 8.86 -0.33
N PHE A 85 5.57 8.22 -1.46
CA PHE A 85 5.90 6.79 -1.49
C PHE A 85 7.34 6.52 -1.09
N LEU A 86 8.26 7.39 -1.42
CA LEU A 86 9.65 7.27 -0.98
C LEU A 86 9.78 7.44 0.53
N LEU A 87 9.02 8.36 1.13
CA LEU A 87 8.93 8.52 2.58
C LEU A 87 8.36 7.26 3.23
N ALA A 88 7.32 6.68 2.64
CA ALA A 88 6.71 5.45 3.16
C ALA A 88 7.69 4.28 3.12
N ALA A 89 8.38 4.08 2.00
CA ALA A 89 9.38 3.01 1.87
C ALA A 89 10.50 3.18 2.89
N SER A 90 10.99 4.40 3.07
CA SER A 90 12.01 4.71 4.07
C SER A 90 11.54 4.40 5.49
N ALA A 91 10.31 4.82 5.83
CA ALA A 91 9.73 4.54 7.15
C ALA A 91 9.53 3.05 7.39
N LEU A 92 9.19 2.29 6.36
CA LEU A 92 9.03 0.83 6.42
C LEU A 92 10.35 0.08 6.33
N GLN A 93 11.45 0.76 6.06
CA GLN A 93 12.78 0.18 5.90
C GLN A 93 12.83 -0.90 4.80
N VAL A 94 12.21 -0.60 3.68
CA VAL A 94 12.18 -1.46 2.49
C VAL A 94 12.65 -0.68 1.27
N LEU A 95 13.15 -1.40 0.27
CA LEU A 95 13.51 -0.79 -1.01
C LEU A 95 12.25 -0.54 -1.85
N PRO A 96 12.22 0.52 -2.68
CA PRO A 96 11.06 0.78 -3.54
C PRO A 96 10.63 -0.41 -4.40
N GLU A 97 11.56 -1.17 -4.96
CA GLU A 97 11.25 -2.35 -5.77
C GLU A 97 10.58 -3.48 -4.99
N GLN A 98 10.60 -3.42 -3.66
CA GLN A 98 9.92 -4.37 -2.77
C GLN A 98 8.53 -3.89 -2.36
N CYS A 99 8.13 -2.70 -2.81
CA CYS A 99 6.85 -2.09 -2.45
C CYS A 99 5.80 -2.33 -3.52
N VAL A 100 4.58 -2.54 -3.07
CA VAL A 100 3.38 -2.57 -3.90
C VAL A 100 2.45 -1.46 -3.44
N VAL A 101 2.08 -0.59 -4.37
CA VAL A 101 1.16 0.51 -4.11
C VAL A 101 -0.22 0.17 -4.64
N PHE A 102 -1.24 0.37 -3.81
CA PHE A 102 -2.64 0.31 -4.20
C PHE A 102 -3.17 1.73 -4.30
N GLU A 103 -3.69 2.11 -5.45
CA GLU A 103 -4.04 3.50 -5.73
C GLU A 103 -5.30 3.58 -6.60
N ASP A 104 -6.18 4.52 -6.28
CA ASP A 104 -7.42 4.75 -7.02
C ASP A 104 -7.36 5.93 -8.00
N ALA A 105 -6.23 6.63 -8.05
CA ALA A 105 -6.04 7.80 -8.91
C ALA A 105 -4.80 7.68 -9.80
N GLN A 106 -4.92 8.16 -11.03
CA GLN A 106 -3.83 8.11 -12.00
C GLN A 106 -2.58 8.87 -11.52
N ALA A 107 -2.76 10.01 -10.84
CA ALA A 107 -1.64 10.76 -10.28
C ALA A 107 -0.86 9.95 -9.23
N GLY A 108 -1.55 9.14 -8.43
CA GLY A 108 -0.91 8.25 -7.47
C GLY A 108 -0.15 7.12 -8.15
N LEU A 109 -0.71 6.55 -9.21
CA LEU A 109 -0.01 5.52 -10.00
C LEU A 109 1.26 6.08 -10.64
N GLU A 110 1.20 7.30 -11.15
CA GLU A 110 2.37 7.99 -11.71
C GLU A 110 3.45 8.24 -10.64
N ALA A 111 3.04 8.67 -9.44
CA ALA A 111 3.94 8.87 -8.33
C ALA A 111 4.64 7.55 -7.92
N ALA A 112 3.89 6.46 -7.86
CA ALA A 112 4.44 5.13 -7.57
C ALA A 112 5.40 4.65 -8.66
N ARG A 113 5.06 4.90 -9.93
CA ARG A 113 5.95 4.59 -11.04
C ARG A 113 7.28 5.34 -10.92
N ARG A 114 7.23 6.63 -10.63
CA ARG A 114 8.43 7.45 -10.43
C ARG A 114 9.24 7.01 -9.22
N ALA A 115 8.58 6.45 -8.21
CA ALA A 115 9.25 5.89 -7.04
C ALA A 115 9.89 4.52 -7.31
N GLY A 116 9.61 3.88 -8.44
CA GLY A 116 10.12 2.55 -8.77
C GLY A 116 9.36 1.41 -8.10
N MET A 117 8.08 1.62 -7.81
CA MET A 117 7.24 0.64 -7.10
C MET A 117 6.27 -0.07 -8.04
N ARG A 118 5.85 -1.30 -7.68
CA ARG A 118 4.75 -2.00 -8.33
C ARG A 118 3.43 -1.29 -8.02
N ARG A 119 2.48 -1.36 -8.95
CA ARG A 119 1.28 -0.54 -8.90
C ARG A 119 0.05 -1.35 -9.23
N ILE A 120 -0.92 -1.31 -8.32
CA ILE A 120 -2.23 -1.91 -8.52
C ILE A 120 -3.26 -0.79 -8.44
N GLY A 121 -4.05 -0.64 -9.50
CA GLY A 121 -5.16 0.30 -9.53
C GLY A 121 -6.39 -0.28 -8.85
N ILE A 122 -7.12 0.56 -8.13
CA ILE A 122 -8.41 0.21 -7.55
C ILE A 122 -9.48 1.05 -8.23
N GLY A 123 -10.36 0.41 -8.98
CA GLY A 123 -11.45 1.08 -9.66
C GLY A 123 -11.59 0.73 -11.13
N ASN A 124 -11.62 1.73 -11.99
CA ASN A 124 -11.86 1.57 -13.42
C ASN A 124 -10.57 1.38 -14.22
N PRO A 125 -10.37 0.24 -14.90
CA PRO A 125 -9.18 0.01 -15.71
C PRO A 125 -9.05 0.95 -16.91
N GLU A 126 -10.12 1.55 -17.38
CA GLU A 126 -10.07 2.51 -18.49
C GLU A 126 -9.38 3.83 -18.10
N THR A 127 -9.47 4.23 -16.83
CA THR A 127 -8.86 5.47 -16.32
C THR A 127 -7.52 5.24 -15.61
N LEU A 128 -7.26 4.02 -15.14
CA LEU A 128 -6.06 3.67 -14.37
C LEU A 128 -5.06 2.91 -15.25
N THR A 129 -4.60 3.57 -16.31
CA THR A 129 -3.79 2.95 -17.38
C THR A 129 -2.34 2.67 -16.99
N ASP A 130 -1.81 3.34 -15.97
CA ASP A 130 -0.43 3.14 -15.50
C ASP A 130 -0.29 2.00 -14.47
N ALA A 131 -1.38 1.35 -14.09
CA ALA A 131 -1.33 0.23 -13.17
C ALA A 131 -0.77 -1.04 -13.83
N ASP A 132 -0.11 -1.87 -13.05
CA ASP A 132 0.28 -3.21 -13.51
C ASP A 132 -0.97 -4.05 -13.78
N PHE A 133 -1.98 -3.91 -12.95
CA PHE A 133 -3.35 -4.38 -13.18
C PHE A 133 -4.31 -3.62 -12.27
N VAL A 134 -5.61 -3.79 -12.52
CA VAL A 134 -6.66 -3.08 -11.78
C VAL A 134 -7.60 -4.09 -11.14
N ILE A 135 -7.99 -3.82 -9.90
CA ILE A 135 -8.97 -4.60 -9.15
C ILE A 135 -10.16 -3.72 -8.76
N PRO A 136 -11.35 -4.29 -8.57
CA PRO A 136 -12.52 -3.51 -8.12
C PRO A 136 -12.38 -2.98 -6.70
N GLY A 137 -11.69 -3.70 -5.84
CA GLY A 137 -11.47 -3.34 -4.44
C GLY A 137 -10.74 -4.43 -3.69
N LEU A 138 -10.25 -4.14 -2.49
CA LEU A 138 -9.52 -5.10 -1.68
C LEU A 138 -10.38 -6.25 -1.17
N GLY A 139 -11.69 -6.06 -1.09
CA GLY A 139 -12.63 -7.12 -0.71
C GLY A 139 -12.78 -8.23 -1.76
N SER A 140 -12.34 -7.99 -3.00
CA SER A 140 -12.44 -8.96 -4.10
C SER A 140 -11.18 -9.79 -4.31
N THR A 141 -10.16 -9.61 -3.50
CA THR A 141 -8.86 -10.29 -3.66
C THR A 141 -8.24 -10.66 -2.32
N THR A 142 -7.17 -11.43 -2.37
CA THR A 142 -6.36 -11.79 -1.20
C THR A 142 -4.92 -11.35 -1.41
N VAL A 143 -4.14 -11.27 -0.33
CA VAL A 143 -2.69 -10.99 -0.42
C VAL A 143 -2.01 -12.06 -1.27
N SER A 144 -2.39 -13.32 -1.11
CA SER A 144 -1.84 -14.43 -1.88
C SER A 144 -2.04 -14.25 -3.38
N GLU A 145 -3.25 -13.88 -3.81
CA GLU A 145 -3.56 -13.63 -5.23
C GLU A 145 -2.75 -12.47 -5.80
N ILE A 146 -2.59 -11.40 -5.03
CA ILE A 146 -1.80 -10.24 -5.44
C ILE A 146 -0.34 -10.62 -5.64
N LEU A 147 0.24 -11.31 -4.67
CA LEU A 147 1.64 -11.74 -4.76
C LEU A 147 1.86 -12.67 -5.95
N GLN A 148 0.93 -13.59 -6.19
CA GLN A 148 0.99 -14.51 -7.32
C GLN A 148 0.93 -13.76 -8.65
N ARG A 149 0.01 -12.81 -8.80
CA ARG A 149 -0.14 -12.00 -10.02
C ARG A 149 1.07 -11.12 -10.29
N LEU A 150 1.75 -10.66 -9.26
CA LEU A 150 2.98 -9.85 -9.38
C LEU A 150 4.24 -10.70 -9.59
N GLY A 151 4.12 -12.02 -9.54
CA GLY A 151 5.26 -12.92 -9.73
C GLY A 151 6.15 -13.06 -8.49
N PHE A 152 5.68 -12.64 -7.33
CA PHE A 152 6.37 -12.94 -6.07
C PHE A 152 6.07 -14.39 -5.70
N SER A 153 7.09 -15.24 -5.69
CA SER A 153 6.91 -16.60 -5.24
C SER A 153 6.65 -16.64 -3.75
N ASP A 154 5.59 -17.33 -3.34
CA ASP A 154 5.47 -17.84 -1.99
C ASP A 154 6.65 -18.80 -1.78
N LYS A 155 7.76 -18.31 -1.28
CA LYS A 155 8.78 -19.20 -0.75
C LYS A 155 8.15 -19.81 0.49
N LYS A 156 7.58 -20.99 0.33
CA LYS A 156 7.21 -21.83 1.46
C LYS A 156 8.40 -21.87 2.38
N GLN A 157 8.25 -21.34 3.57
CA GLN A 157 9.23 -21.52 4.62
C GLN A 157 9.22 -23.02 4.95
N HIS A 158 10.21 -23.68 4.47
CA HIS A 158 10.53 -25.03 4.96
C HIS A 158 11.36 -24.92 6.23
#